data_e3df40e68d94b4927453d90d202a4e7b
#
_entry.id   e3df40e68d94b4927453d90d202a4e7b
#
_cell.length_a   1.000
_cell.length_b   1.000
_cell.length_c   1.000
_cell.angle_alpha   90.00
_cell.angle_beta   90.00
_cell.angle_gamma   90.00
#
_symmetry.space_group_name_H-M   'P 1'
#
loop_
_entity.id
_entity.type
_entity.pdbx_description
1 polymer ?
#
loop_
_entity_poly.entity_id
_entity_poly.type
_entity_poly.pdbx_seq_one_letter_code
_entity_poly.pdbx_strand_id
1 'polypeptide(L)'
;MNPYTNNDDALMSQEAVRCIRDALHEIGRYDVYIQSRMEDAYRVIGNNFPEYCHEPRCIASLGNSLQLERMVFGEVDFSGGRYAVELKIVDAASRKIVDQCSFEGKEGTALSDVVKTAVFRLHEINTLSSPAELTRYFGENVNNVKPMLISTAAYMGLGVLIALLGNEHQSAWVKIDEKLSGIDPSMRTVAQSARAKSMGNCYVALAKDAYGAFYNPAGASWIEGPEASVSYQGRYGLLNTISASFLNKATREVGFGHTLIYSGHPESYYMELYFSTLASYRFSNAGKLPPFSIGANINVSSARTTGGSGSEYDQKGTAVGFGLDVGFLIELTDKIDFGFVFNNVPTFTFYNNSSSSEKEIGGEIFNEYRYKENSPASVLLGGSFLISYATLLVAEGEIPLYRDQNWRFAGGIEQQIFEKIRIRAGASKNIFTVYEMPWHLTFGGGVRFPIKRKKVDIDLSYELLTDLELRNIWDVSFKIDL
;
A
#
# COMPACT_ATOMS: atom_id res chain seq x y z
N MET A 1 39.08 8.91 -5.67
CA MET A 1 39.65 8.34 -6.94
C MET A 1 41.14 8.27 -6.78
N ASN A 2 41.73 7.12 -7.04
CA ASN A 2 43.21 6.96 -6.97
C ASN A 2 43.81 7.53 -8.26
N PRO A 3 44.67 8.58 -8.24
CA PRO A 3 45.24 9.17 -9.45
C PRO A 3 46.28 8.27 -10.16
N TYR A 4 46.56 7.10 -9.62
CA TYR A 4 47.51 6.12 -10.19
C TYR A 4 46.80 4.87 -10.77
N THR A 5 45.48 4.84 -10.84
CA THR A 5 44.76 3.74 -11.49
C THR A 5 44.73 3.98 -13.01
N ASN A 6 45.02 2.93 -13.81
CA ASN A 6 44.79 2.94 -15.24
C ASN A 6 43.34 3.33 -15.54
N ASN A 7 43.09 3.89 -16.74
CA ASN A 7 41.74 4.26 -17.16
C ASN A 7 40.72 3.09 -16.98
N ASP A 8 41.17 1.85 -17.13
CA ASP A 8 40.35 0.65 -17.00
C ASP A 8 39.93 0.40 -15.54
N ASP A 9 40.79 0.66 -14.55
CA ASP A 9 40.48 0.53 -13.12
C ASP A 9 39.50 1.60 -12.66
N ALA A 10 39.60 2.82 -13.20
CA ALA A 10 38.68 3.90 -12.91
C ALA A 10 37.28 3.62 -13.47
N LEU A 11 37.17 3.06 -14.68
CA LEU A 11 35.91 2.64 -15.29
C LEU A 11 35.27 1.49 -14.52
N MET A 12 36.05 0.49 -14.12
CA MET A 12 35.60 -0.63 -13.32
C MET A 12 35.07 -0.17 -11.95
N SER A 13 35.75 0.76 -11.29
CA SER A 13 35.28 1.34 -10.02
C SER A 13 33.98 2.10 -10.17
N GLN A 14 33.80 2.89 -11.25
CA GLN A 14 32.53 3.59 -11.50
C GLN A 14 31.39 2.62 -11.79
N GLU A 15 31.65 1.58 -12.56
CA GLU A 15 30.63 0.55 -12.84
C GLU A 15 30.26 -0.23 -11.58
N ALA A 16 31.23 -0.59 -10.73
CA ALA A 16 30.96 -1.25 -9.45
C ALA A 16 30.10 -0.39 -8.54
N VAL A 17 30.38 0.90 -8.40
CA VAL A 17 29.58 1.85 -7.59
C VAL A 17 28.16 1.94 -8.14
N ARG A 18 27.98 1.99 -9.46
CA ARG A 18 26.66 1.97 -10.08
C ARG A 18 25.91 0.68 -9.75
N CYS A 19 26.55 -0.47 -9.89
CA CYS A 19 25.96 -1.77 -9.59
C CYS A 19 25.60 -1.92 -8.10
N ILE A 20 26.43 -1.42 -7.18
CA ILE A 20 26.13 -1.41 -5.74
C ILE A 20 24.89 -0.56 -5.47
N ARG A 21 24.83 0.64 -6.03
CA ARG A 21 23.68 1.53 -5.88
C ARG A 21 22.40 0.88 -6.39
N ASP A 22 22.44 0.34 -7.60
CA ASP A 22 21.28 -0.28 -8.24
C ASP A 22 20.82 -1.51 -7.45
N ALA A 23 21.73 -2.31 -6.91
CA ALA A 23 21.44 -3.44 -6.04
C ALA A 23 20.87 -3.00 -4.67
N LEU A 24 21.38 -1.94 -4.05
CA LEU A 24 20.86 -1.39 -2.81
C LEU A 24 19.45 -0.78 -3.01
N HIS A 25 19.22 -0.14 -4.14
CA HIS A 25 17.90 0.38 -4.53
C HIS A 25 16.90 -0.76 -4.72
N GLU A 26 17.34 -1.86 -5.35
CA GLU A 26 16.54 -3.07 -5.53
C GLU A 26 16.18 -3.72 -4.18
N ILE A 27 17.05 -3.63 -3.18
CA ILE A 27 16.77 -4.09 -1.82
C ILE A 27 15.63 -3.28 -1.17
N GLY A 28 15.45 -2.00 -1.52
CA GLY A 28 14.39 -1.14 -1.02
C GLY A 28 14.43 -0.87 0.49
N ARG A 29 15.56 -1.16 1.15
CA ARG A 29 15.74 -0.91 2.60
C ARG A 29 16.41 0.41 2.93
N TYR A 30 16.90 1.13 1.91
CA TYR A 30 17.71 2.32 2.06
C TYR A 30 17.28 3.42 1.11
N ASP A 31 17.29 4.64 1.60
CA ASP A 31 17.33 5.84 0.76
C ASP A 31 18.76 5.98 0.25
N VAL A 32 19.04 5.48 -0.96
CA VAL A 32 20.38 5.48 -1.53
C VAL A 32 20.71 6.87 -2.06
N TYR A 33 21.74 7.49 -1.53
CA TYR A 33 22.23 8.78 -2.01
C TYR A 33 22.90 8.66 -3.37
N ILE A 34 22.48 9.47 -4.34
CA ILE A 34 23.03 9.51 -5.69
C ILE A 34 24.41 10.17 -5.67
N GLN A 35 25.32 9.66 -6.48
CA GLN A 35 26.73 10.14 -6.58
C GLN A 35 26.84 11.66 -6.83
N SER A 36 25.91 12.28 -7.55
CA SER A 36 25.88 13.74 -7.75
C SER A 36 25.70 14.53 -6.46
N ARG A 37 24.93 14.01 -5.49
CA ARG A 37 24.81 14.62 -4.16
C ARG A 37 26.05 14.38 -3.31
N MET A 38 26.77 13.27 -3.52
CA MET A 38 28.06 13.03 -2.88
C MET A 38 29.11 14.04 -3.36
N GLU A 39 29.14 14.35 -4.66
CA GLU A 39 30.05 15.38 -5.22
C GLU A 39 29.72 16.78 -4.68
N ASP A 40 28.46 17.13 -4.54
CA ASP A 40 28.04 18.40 -3.92
C ASP A 40 28.40 18.42 -2.43
N ALA A 41 28.29 17.32 -1.73
CA ALA A 41 28.70 17.20 -0.34
C ALA A 41 30.24 17.30 -0.17
N TYR A 42 31.02 16.72 -1.07
CA TYR A 42 32.46 16.92 -1.12
C TYR A 42 32.83 18.38 -1.32
N ARG A 43 32.09 19.14 -2.13
CA ARG A 43 32.28 20.57 -2.30
C ARG A 43 31.97 21.38 -1.04
N VAL A 44 30.98 20.96 -0.26
CA VAL A 44 30.57 21.62 1.00
C VAL A 44 31.54 21.36 2.14
N ILE A 45 32.09 20.14 2.21
CA ILE A 45 33.02 19.73 3.28
C ILE A 45 34.42 20.34 3.07
N GLY A 46 34.73 20.74 1.83
CA GLY A 46 35.98 21.42 1.47
C GLY A 46 37.21 20.51 1.46
N ASN A 47 38.40 21.09 1.12
CA ASN A 47 39.67 20.39 0.92
C ASN A 47 40.29 19.70 2.15
N ASN A 48 39.53 19.57 3.25
CA ASN A 48 40.02 18.95 4.48
C ASN A 48 39.75 17.45 4.60
N PHE A 49 39.19 16.84 3.56
CA PHE A 49 39.03 15.39 3.55
C PHE A 49 40.23 14.72 2.92
N PRO A 50 40.80 13.66 3.52
CA PRO A 50 41.91 12.96 2.93
C PRO A 50 41.50 12.37 1.58
N GLU A 51 42.31 12.59 0.56
CA GLU A 51 42.10 12.14 -0.83
C GLU A 51 41.86 10.60 -0.93
N TYR A 52 42.22 9.87 0.13
CA TYR A 52 42.09 8.41 0.27
C TYR A 52 41.49 8.04 1.60
N CYS A 53 40.18 7.76 1.60
CA CYS A 53 39.45 7.35 2.78
C CYS A 53 39.06 5.87 2.66
N HIS A 54 39.89 4.96 3.16
CA HIS A 54 39.65 3.51 3.17
C HIS A 54 39.42 2.96 4.58
N GLU A 55 39.68 3.75 5.61
CA GLU A 55 39.46 3.31 6.99
C GLU A 55 38.01 3.52 7.43
N PRO A 56 37.42 2.57 8.17
CA PRO A 56 36.04 2.67 8.67
C PRO A 56 35.75 3.98 9.40
N ARG A 57 36.73 4.50 10.17
CA ARG A 57 36.56 5.76 10.91
C ARG A 57 36.46 6.96 10.01
N CYS A 58 37.21 6.97 8.92
CA CYS A 58 37.16 8.03 7.92
C CYS A 58 35.83 8.00 7.17
N ILE A 59 35.40 6.83 6.69
CA ILE A 59 34.12 6.62 6.02
C ILE A 59 32.95 7.02 6.93
N ALA A 60 32.99 6.65 8.22
CA ALA A 60 31.97 7.04 9.20
C ALA A 60 31.92 8.56 9.43
N SER A 61 33.09 9.24 9.41
CA SER A 61 33.15 10.70 9.54
C SER A 61 32.49 11.38 8.35
N LEU A 62 32.69 10.86 7.15
CA LEU A 62 32.01 11.32 5.95
C LEU A 62 30.48 11.11 6.07
N GLY A 63 30.04 9.93 6.46
CA GLY A 63 28.62 9.63 6.70
C GLY A 63 27.98 10.59 7.69
N ASN A 64 28.63 10.86 8.82
CA ASN A 64 28.15 11.82 9.81
C ASN A 64 28.04 13.25 9.23
N SER A 65 29.03 13.70 8.44
CA SER A 65 29.02 15.01 7.82
C SER A 65 27.88 15.16 6.79
N LEU A 66 27.48 14.05 6.16
CA LEU A 66 26.37 13.94 5.22
C LEU A 66 25.04 13.62 5.89
N GLN A 67 24.99 13.47 7.23
CA GLN A 67 23.84 13.04 8.01
C GLN A 67 23.28 11.67 7.57
N LEU A 68 24.15 10.79 7.11
CA LEU A 68 23.82 9.41 6.73
C LEU A 68 23.95 8.48 7.92
N GLU A 69 23.05 7.53 8.05
CA GLU A 69 23.12 6.53 9.11
C GLU A 69 24.17 5.45 8.81
N ARG A 70 24.31 5.07 7.55
CA ARG A 70 25.20 3.98 7.11
C ARG A 70 25.92 4.35 5.81
N MET A 71 27.12 3.83 5.68
CA MET A 71 27.94 3.94 4.49
C MET A 71 28.34 2.54 4.01
N VAL A 72 28.19 2.29 2.70
CA VAL A 72 28.70 1.07 2.05
C VAL A 72 30.00 1.43 1.32
N PHE A 73 31.04 0.65 1.55
CA PHE A 73 32.31 0.78 0.85
C PHE A 73 32.94 -0.60 0.66
N GLY A 74 33.91 -0.68 -0.22
CA GLY A 74 34.58 -1.96 -0.47
C GLY A 74 35.59 -1.88 -1.59
N GLU A 75 36.10 -3.03 -1.98
CA GLU A 75 37.12 -3.21 -3.00
C GLU A 75 36.61 -4.19 -4.05
N VAL A 76 37.02 -3.95 -5.31
CA VAL A 76 36.76 -4.85 -6.44
C VAL A 76 38.11 -5.16 -7.07
N ASP A 77 38.43 -6.45 -7.16
CA ASP A 77 39.61 -6.97 -7.84
C ASP A 77 39.20 -7.81 -9.06
N PHE A 78 40.03 -7.75 -10.11
CA PHE A 78 39.86 -8.60 -11.27
C PHE A 78 41.14 -9.33 -11.54
N SER A 79 41.17 -10.62 -11.27
CA SER A 79 42.32 -11.48 -11.50
C SER A 79 41.91 -12.85 -12.06
N GLY A 80 42.71 -13.36 -12.98
CA GLY A 80 42.47 -14.69 -13.57
C GLY A 80 41.12 -14.85 -14.27
N GLY A 81 40.56 -13.77 -14.85
CA GLY A 81 39.25 -13.80 -15.54
C GLY A 81 38.02 -13.80 -14.58
N ARG A 82 38.25 -13.48 -13.30
CA ARG A 82 37.20 -13.44 -12.25
C ARG A 82 37.20 -12.12 -11.52
N TYR A 83 36.03 -11.66 -11.15
CA TYR A 83 35.82 -10.54 -10.23
C TYR A 83 35.69 -11.05 -8.79
N ALA A 84 36.45 -10.43 -7.88
CA ALA A 84 36.31 -10.57 -6.46
C ALA A 84 35.84 -9.23 -5.86
N VAL A 85 34.81 -9.26 -5.03
CA VAL A 85 34.19 -8.08 -4.45
C VAL A 85 34.14 -8.24 -2.94
N GLU A 86 34.72 -7.30 -2.20
CA GLU A 86 34.57 -7.19 -0.76
C GLU A 86 33.78 -5.94 -0.44
N LEU A 87 32.67 -6.07 0.27
CA LEU A 87 31.81 -4.97 0.70
C LEU A 87 31.69 -4.93 2.22
N LYS A 88 31.66 -3.72 2.78
CA LYS A 88 31.55 -3.44 4.21
C LYS A 88 30.49 -2.36 4.45
N ILE A 89 29.68 -2.51 5.48
CA ILE A 89 28.76 -1.49 5.96
C ILE A 89 29.33 -0.89 7.24
N VAL A 90 29.46 0.42 7.27
CA VAL A 90 29.82 1.17 8.48
C VAL A 90 28.62 1.95 8.98
N ASP A 91 28.35 1.82 10.27
CA ASP A 91 27.42 2.69 10.97
C ASP A 91 28.14 4.01 11.30
N ALA A 92 27.59 5.13 10.83
CA ALA A 92 28.22 6.42 10.93
C ALA A 92 28.32 6.92 12.38
N ALA A 93 27.33 6.62 13.21
CA ALA A 93 27.29 7.08 14.60
C ALA A 93 28.28 6.30 15.49
N SER A 94 28.29 4.98 15.40
CA SER A 94 29.20 4.12 16.21
C SER A 94 30.61 4.02 15.64
N ARG A 95 30.82 4.40 14.38
CA ARG A 95 32.09 4.30 13.60
C ARG A 95 32.62 2.87 13.52
N LYS A 96 31.74 1.88 13.52
CA LYS A 96 32.10 0.46 13.46
C LYS A 96 31.56 -0.18 12.20
N ILE A 97 32.29 -1.18 11.69
CA ILE A 97 31.75 -2.09 10.68
C ILE A 97 30.64 -2.90 11.36
N VAL A 98 29.43 -2.84 10.79
CA VAL A 98 28.26 -3.55 11.28
C VAL A 98 27.96 -4.79 10.47
N ASP A 99 28.49 -4.84 9.22
CA ASP A 99 28.38 -6.02 8.36
C ASP A 99 29.48 -6.01 7.29
N GLN A 100 29.85 -7.21 6.81
CA GLN A 100 30.80 -7.36 5.71
C GLN A 100 30.57 -8.66 4.93
N CYS A 101 30.86 -8.62 3.63
CA CYS A 101 30.73 -9.76 2.73
C CYS A 101 31.87 -9.76 1.72
N SER A 102 32.43 -10.94 1.41
CA SER A 102 33.33 -11.16 0.30
C SER A 102 32.73 -12.20 -0.64
N PHE A 103 32.78 -11.91 -1.93
CA PHE A 103 32.26 -12.79 -2.96
C PHE A 103 33.14 -12.79 -4.20
N GLU A 104 33.51 -13.99 -4.66
CA GLU A 104 34.24 -14.21 -5.92
C GLU A 104 33.31 -14.84 -6.95
N GLY A 105 33.20 -14.21 -8.12
CA GLY A 105 32.44 -14.71 -9.25
C GLY A 105 33.12 -15.89 -9.93
N LYS A 106 32.36 -16.65 -10.71
CA LYS A 106 32.92 -17.66 -11.61
C LYS A 106 33.58 -16.96 -12.81
N GLU A 107 34.50 -17.64 -13.47
CA GLU A 107 35.12 -17.14 -14.69
C GLU A 107 34.08 -16.76 -15.76
N GLY A 108 34.20 -15.57 -16.34
CA GLY A 108 33.25 -15.04 -17.33
C GLY A 108 31.96 -14.46 -16.77
N THR A 109 31.77 -14.40 -15.43
CA THR A 109 30.61 -13.72 -14.82
C THR A 109 30.77 -12.20 -14.93
N ALA A 110 29.71 -11.50 -15.34
CA ALA A 110 29.75 -10.04 -15.44
C ALA A 110 29.93 -9.38 -14.05
N LEU A 111 30.63 -8.25 -14.01
CA LEU A 111 30.84 -7.48 -12.78
C LEU A 111 29.52 -7.14 -12.07
N SER A 112 28.49 -6.76 -12.84
CA SER A 112 27.15 -6.45 -12.32
C SER A 112 26.55 -7.59 -11.49
N ASP A 113 26.69 -8.83 -11.96
CA ASP A 113 26.14 -10.00 -11.29
C ASP A 113 26.92 -10.36 -10.03
N VAL A 114 28.24 -10.19 -10.06
CA VAL A 114 29.13 -10.42 -8.91
C VAL A 114 28.85 -9.40 -7.82
N VAL A 115 28.78 -8.11 -8.17
CA VAL A 115 28.47 -7.01 -7.24
C VAL A 115 27.07 -7.19 -6.66
N LYS A 116 26.09 -7.47 -7.50
CA LYS A 116 24.71 -7.70 -7.07
C LYS A 116 24.62 -8.87 -6.06
N THR A 117 25.30 -9.97 -6.35
CA THR A 117 25.35 -11.12 -5.45
C THR A 117 26.04 -10.76 -4.13
N ALA A 118 27.12 -9.99 -4.15
CA ALA A 118 27.81 -9.55 -2.95
C ALA A 118 26.91 -8.63 -2.09
N VAL A 119 26.22 -7.67 -2.70
CA VAL A 119 25.28 -6.78 -2.02
C VAL A 119 24.12 -7.57 -1.41
N PHE A 120 23.56 -8.54 -2.12
CA PHE A 120 22.48 -9.37 -1.60
C PHE A 120 22.93 -10.28 -0.46
N ARG A 121 24.14 -10.85 -0.52
CA ARG A 121 24.72 -11.63 0.59
C ARG A 121 24.98 -10.77 1.82
N LEU A 122 25.51 -9.56 1.61
CA LEU A 122 25.72 -8.59 2.68
C LEU A 122 24.43 -8.28 3.48
N HIS A 123 23.26 -8.47 2.85
CA HIS A 123 21.97 -8.23 3.45
C HIS A 123 21.17 -9.52 3.70
N GLU A 124 21.84 -10.68 3.68
CA GLU A 124 21.23 -12.02 3.82
C GLU A 124 20.06 -12.28 2.86
N ILE A 125 20.17 -11.78 1.63
CA ILE A 125 19.11 -11.86 0.64
C ILE A 125 19.44 -12.94 -0.39
N ASN A 126 18.60 -13.96 -0.48
CA ASN A 126 18.67 -14.97 -1.52
C ASN A 126 17.99 -14.49 -2.80
N THR A 127 18.69 -14.58 -3.93
CA THR A 127 18.12 -14.31 -5.26
C THR A 127 17.37 -15.54 -5.73
N LEU A 128 16.05 -15.42 -5.90
CA LEU A 128 15.21 -16.48 -6.44
C LEU A 128 14.96 -16.21 -7.92
N SER A 129 15.40 -17.12 -8.79
CA SER A 129 15.38 -16.90 -10.24
C SER A 129 14.43 -17.85 -11.00
N SER A 130 13.85 -18.85 -10.34
CA SER A 130 12.97 -19.83 -11.00
C SER A 130 11.77 -20.26 -10.14
N PRO A 131 10.67 -20.79 -10.77
CA PRO A 131 9.53 -21.36 -10.03
C PRO A 131 9.92 -22.50 -9.08
N ALA A 132 10.94 -23.29 -9.44
CA ALA A 132 11.45 -24.35 -8.58
C ALA A 132 12.16 -23.81 -7.35
N GLU A 133 12.90 -22.71 -7.49
CA GLU A 133 13.52 -21.99 -6.37
C GLU A 133 12.47 -21.30 -5.49
N LEU A 134 11.39 -20.77 -6.06
CA LEU A 134 10.26 -20.26 -5.31
C LEU A 134 9.64 -21.34 -4.43
N THR A 135 9.37 -22.54 -4.99
CA THR A 135 8.80 -23.66 -4.22
C THR A 135 9.75 -24.08 -3.09
N ARG A 136 11.05 -24.13 -3.35
CA ARG A 136 12.07 -24.42 -2.35
C ARG A 136 12.14 -23.33 -1.29
N TYR A 137 12.12 -22.06 -1.71
CA TYR A 137 12.13 -20.91 -0.83
C TYR A 137 10.94 -20.88 0.13
N PHE A 138 9.71 -21.11 -0.37
CA PHE A 138 8.53 -21.25 0.47
C PHE A 138 8.63 -22.43 1.43
N GLY A 139 9.21 -23.55 0.99
CA GLY A 139 9.47 -24.72 1.85
C GLY A 139 10.47 -24.42 2.97
N GLU A 140 11.56 -23.71 2.66
CA GLU A 140 12.59 -23.35 3.62
C GLU A 140 12.12 -22.21 4.58
N ASN A 141 11.21 -21.33 4.13
CA ASN A 141 10.67 -20.22 4.91
C ASN A 141 9.30 -20.49 5.55
N VAL A 142 8.89 -21.75 5.66
CA VAL A 142 7.60 -22.12 6.29
C VAL A 142 7.39 -21.47 7.65
N ASN A 143 8.44 -21.33 8.46
CA ASN A 143 8.33 -20.69 9.76
C ASN A 143 7.99 -19.18 9.70
N ASN A 144 8.38 -18.49 8.62
CA ASN A 144 8.04 -17.08 8.39
C ASN A 144 6.63 -16.92 7.80
N VAL A 145 6.18 -17.90 7.02
CA VAL A 145 4.84 -17.89 6.40
C VAL A 145 3.75 -18.39 7.36
N LYS A 146 4.08 -19.30 8.31
CA LYS A 146 3.13 -19.79 9.31
C LYS A 146 2.40 -18.69 10.09
N PRO A 147 3.08 -17.66 10.67
CA PRO A 147 2.39 -16.58 11.38
C PRO A 147 1.39 -15.83 10.48
N MET A 148 1.75 -15.62 9.22
CA MET A 148 0.86 -15.04 8.22
C MET A 148 -0.41 -15.88 8.03
N LEU A 149 -0.26 -17.19 7.79
CA LEU A 149 -1.40 -18.09 7.57
C LEU A 149 -2.29 -18.20 8.81
N ILE A 150 -1.67 -18.27 10.01
CA ILE A 150 -2.41 -18.34 11.29
C ILE A 150 -3.16 -17.04 11.54
N SER A 151 -2.52 -15.89 11.36
CA SER A 151 -3.17 -14.57 11.56
C SER A 151 -4.32 -14.37 10.57
N THR A 152 -4.10 -14.75 9.30
CA THR A 152 -5.13 -14.68 8.26
C THR A 152 -6.33 -15.57 8.61
N ALA A 153 -6.09 -16.84 8.98
CA ALA A 153 -7.16 -17.78 9.33
C ALA A 153 -7.94 -17.31 10.59
N ALA A 154 -7.23 -16.84 11.63
CA ALA A 154 -7.84 -16.33 12.84
C ALA A 154 -8.67 -15.07 12.56
N TYR A 155 -8.14 -14.14 11.78
CA TYR A 155 -8.80 -12.89 11.48
C TYR A 155 -10.06 -13.09 10.60
N MET A 156 -9.95 -13.90 9.55
CA MET A 156 -11.09 -14.26 8.71
C MET A 156 -12.12 -15.08 9.48
N GLY A 157 -11.67 -16.02 10.32
CA GLY A 157 -12.54 -16.78 11.20
C GLY A 157 -13.34 -15.89 12.16
N LEU A 158 -12.72 -14.86 12.73
CA LEU A 158 -13.40 -13.86 13.55
C LEU A 158 -14.43 -13.06 12.74
N GLY A 159 -14.09 -12.62 11.53
CA GLY A 159 -15.01 -11.91 10.64
C GLY A 159 -16.23 -12.75 10.28
N VAL A 160 -16.02 -14.01 9.89
CA VAL A 160 -17.11 -14.96 9.61
C VAL A 160 -17.97 -15.22 10.86
N LEU A 161 -17.34 -15.41 12.03
CA LEU A 161 -18.07 -15.64 13.29
C LEU A 161 -18.96 -14.45 13.64
N ILE A 162 -18.44 -13.21 13.55
CA ILE A 162 -19.22 -11.99 13.80
C ILE A 162 -20.39 -11.90 12.80
N ALA A 163 -20.15 -12.20 11.52
CA ALA A 163 -21.17 -12.20 10.50
C ALA A 163 -22.28 -13.23 10.78
N LEU A 164 -21.92 -14.43 11.22
CA LEU A 164 -22.86 -15.51 11.55
C LEU A 164 -23.65 -15.22 12.83
N LEU A 165 -23.02 -14.67 13.88
CA LEU A 165 -23.69 -14.32 15.13
C LEU A 165 -24.70 -13.18 14.97
N GLY A 166 -24.52 -12.33 13.94
CA GLY A 166 -25.51 -11.28 13.60
C GLY A 166 -26.79 -11.81 12.93
N ASN A 167 -26.86 -13.07 12.56
CA ASN A 167 -27.90 -13.63 11.68
C ASN A 167 -28.88 -14.55 12.42
N GLU A 168 -29.72 -13.97 13.27
CA GLU A 168 -30.61 -14.76 14.17
C GLU A 168 -31.96 -15.19 13.57
N HIS A 169 -32.32 -14.79 12.31
CA HIS A 169 -33.65 -15.06 11.76
C HIS A 169 -33.70 -16.10 10.64
N GLN A 170 -34.67 -17.01 10.72
CA GLN A 170 -34.98 -17.99 9.65
C GLN A 170 -36.17 -17.50 8.83
N SER A 171 -35.96 -16.99 7.64
CA SER A 171 -37.01 -16.57 6.71
C SER A 171 -36.89 -17.25 5.33
N ALA A 172 -37.95 -17.19 4.54
CA ALA A 172 -38.00 -17.81 3.20
C ALA A 172 -37.07 -17.08 2.21
N TRP A 173 -36.39 -17.84 1.30
CA TRP A 173 -35.61 -17.26 0.24
C TRP A 173 -36.49 -16.73 -0.88
N VAL A 174 -36.39 -15.43 -1.18
CA VAL A 174 -37.03 -14.79 -2.33
C VAL A 174 -35.98 -14.54 -3.40
N LYS A 175 -36.21 -15.02 -4.62
CA LYS A 175 -35.40 -14.64 -5.79
C LYS A 175 -35.85 -13.26 -6.26
N ILE A 176 -35.04 -12.25 -6.00
CA ILE A 176 -35.18 -10.95 -6.68
C ILE A 176 -34.43 -11.04 -8.01
N ASP A 177 -35.04 -10.47 -9.07
CA ASP A 177 -34.47 -10.49 -10.40
C ASP A 177 -33.04 -9.89 -10.36
N GLU A 178 -32.05 -10.65 -10.90
CA GLU A 178 -30.62 -10.30 -10.88
C GLU A 178 -30.28 -8.95 -11.56
N LYS A 179 -31.27 -8.30 -12.14
CA LYS A 179 -31.13 -6.99 -12.80
C LYS A 179 -31.18 -5.78 -11.89
N LEU A 180 -31.59 -5.94 -10.65
CA LEU A 180 -31.47 -4.90 -9.63
C LEU A 180 -30.04 -4.97 -9.06
N SER A 181 -29.14 -4.33 -9.73
CA SER A 181 -27.76 -4.19 -9.29
C SER A 181 -27.69 -3.43 -7.99
N GLY A 182 -27.14 -4.05 -7.11
CA GLY A 182 -26.87 -3.84 -5.74
C GLY A 182 -26.83 -2.44 -5.18
N ILE A 183 -27.41 -2.32 -4.02
CA ILE A 183 -27.08 -1.27 -3.06
C ILE A 183 -25.57 -1.40 -2.79
N ASP A 184 -24.82 -0.43 -3.26
CA ASP A 184 -23.38 -0.32 -2.98
C ASP A 184 -23.19 -0.29 -1.46
N PRO A 185 -22.49 -1.25 -0.85
CA PRO A 185 -22.20 -1.19 0.57
C PRO A 185 -21.51 0.15 0.83
N SER A 186 -22.09 0.97 1.66
CA SER A 186 -21.71 2.38 1.88
C SER A 186 -20.22 2.57 2.24
N MET A 187 -19.58 1.50 2.69
CA MET A 187 -18.19 1.50 3.13
C MET A 187 -17.15 1.50 2.02
N ARG A 188 -17.47 0.99 0.81
CA ARG A 188 -16.48 0.86 -0.26
C ARG A 188 -16.18 2.16 -0.98
N THR A 189 -17.14 3.06 -1.02
CA THR A 189 -16.98 4.39 -1.62
C THR A 189 -16.32 5.40 -0.69
N VAL A 190 -16.10 5.00 0.56
CA VAL A 190 -15.54 5.87 1.60
C VAL A 190 -14.02 5.81 1.55
N ALA A 191 -13.37 6.95 1.50
CA ALA A 191 -11.93 7.04 1.67
C ALA A 191 -11.53 6.48 3.03
N GLN A 192 -10.54 5.62 3.05
CA GLN A 192 -10.09 4.94 4.28
C GLN A 192 -8.84 5.60 4.87
N SER A 193 -8.40 6.73 4.32
CA SER A 193 -7.33 7.56 4.89
C SER A 193 -7.47 9.02 4.49
N ALA A 194 -7.14 9.93 5.41
CA ALA A 194 -7.11 11.36 5.15
C ALA A 194 -6.11 11.73 4.04
N ARG A 195 -5.00 11.00 3.92
CA ARG A 195 -4.04 11.19 2.84
C ARG A 195 -4.65 10.93 1.47
N ALA A 196 -5.32 9.80 1.27
CA ALA A 196 -5.98 9.49 0.00
C ALA A 196 -7.12 10.47 -0.27
N LYS A 197 -7.96 10.74 0.74
CA LYS A 197 -9.10 11.64 0.65
C LYS A 197 -8.69 13.03 0.17
N SER A 198 -7.62 13.59 0.74
CA SER A 198 -7.12 14.92 0.38
C SER A 198 -6.59 15.03 -1.06
N MET A 199 -6.39 13.90 -1.74
CA MET A 199 -5.96 13.82 -3.15
C MET A 199 -7.09 13.30 -4.08
N GLY A 200 -8.36 13.60 -3.79
CA GLY A 200 -9.49 13.14 -4.58
C GLY A 200 -9.80 11.65 -4.43
N ASN A 201 -9.31 11.01 -3.39
CA ASN A 201 -9.36 9.57 -3.14
C ASN A 201 -8.57 8.75 -4.19
N CYS A 202 -7.45 9.28 -4.68
CA CYS A 202 -6.52 8.60 -5.59
C CYS A 202 -5.42 7.91 -4.80
N TYR A 203 -5.41 6.59 -4.75
CA TYR A 203 -4.39 5.85 -3.99
C TYR A 203 -3.96 4.51 -4.62
N VAL A 204 -4.60 4.07 -5.70
CA VAL A 204 -4.36 2.76 -6.34
C VAL A 204 -2.90 2.59 -6.79
N ALA A 205 -2.27 3.65 -7.31
CA ALA A 205 -0.85 3.64 -7.70
C ALA A 205 0.10 3.95 -6.53
N LEU A 206 -0.40 4.54 -5.43
CA LEU A 206 0.40 4.91 -4.26
C LEU A 206 0.38 3.86 -3.14
N ALA A 207 -0.29 2.76 -3.32
CA ALA A 207 -0.62 1.77 -2.29
C ALA A 207 0.59 1.00 -1.75
N LYS A 208 1.70 1.68 -1.45
CA LYS A 208 2.96 1.09 -0.94
C LYS A 208 3.15 1.32 0.57
N ASP A 209 2.06 1.49 1.31
CA ASP A 209 2.06 1.70 2.76
C ASP A 209 0.79 1.13 3.41
N ALA A 210 0.65 1.26 4.75
CA ALA A 210 -0.50 0.74 5.49
C ALA A 210 -1.84 1.32 5.02
N TYR A 211 -1.89 2.57 4.56
CA TYR A 211 -3.11 3.11 3.95
C TYR A 211 -3.48 2.40 2.64
N GLY A 212 -2.46 1.97 1.89
CA GLY A 212 -2.62 1.26 0.62
C GLY A 212 -3.38 -0.05 0.71
N ALA A 213 -3.42 -0.68 1.90
CA ALA A 213 -4.13 -1.94 2.14
C ALA A 213 -5.62 -1.89 1.76
N PHE A 214 -6.24 -0.71 1.81
CA PHE A 214 -7.64 -0.50 1.45
C PHE A 214 -7.88 -0.26 -0.05
N TYR A 215 -6.82 0.06 -0.81
CA TYR A 215 -6.93 0.55 -2.19
C TYR A 215 -6.37 -0.41 -3.22
N ASN A 216 -5.25 -1.06 -2.92
CA ASN A 216 -4.62 -2.00 -3.85
C ASN A 216 -3.86 -3.08 -3.07
N PRO A 217 -4.34 -4.33 -3.06
CA PRO A 217 -3.68 -5.40 -2.31
C PRO A 217 -2.25 -5.70 -2.78
N ALA A 218 -1.90 -5.34 -4.02
CA ALA A 218 -0.55 -5.53 -4.55
C ALA A 218 0.52 -4.72 -3.80
N GLY A 219 0.10 -3.65 -3.10
CA GLY A 219 1.01 -2.76 -2.37
C GLY A 219 1.69 -3.37 -1.16
N ALA A 220 1.12 -4.39 -0.54
CA ALA A 220 1.64 -4.95 0.71
C ALA A 220 3.06 -5.51 0.61
N SER A 221 3.51 -5.93 -0.57
CA SER A 221 4.89 -6.41 -0.77
C SER A 221 5.92 -5.29 -0.98
N TRP A 222 5.49 -4.02 -1.03
CA TRP A 222 6.38 -2.87 -1.21
C TRP A 222 6.78 -2.19 0.10
N ILE A 223 6.09 -2.46 1.21
CA ILE A 223 6.47 -1.91 2.52
C ILE A 223 7.88 -2.36 2.91
N GLU A 224 8.57 -1.57 3.69
CA GLU A 224 9.93 -1.91 4.18
C GLU A 224 9.90 -2.76 5.44
N GLY A 225 8.97 -2.47 6.34
CA GLY A 225 8.78 -3.15 7.61
C GLY A 225 7.31 -3.22 7.99
N PRO A 226 6.97 -3.72 9.19
CA PRO A 226 5.60 -3.72 9.66
C PRO A 226 5.06 -2.30 9.79
N GLU A 227 3.85 -2.07 9.29
CA GLU A 227 3.16 -0.79 9.38
C GLU A 227 1.73 -0.99 9.88
N ALA A 228 1.21 0.01 10.60
CA ALA A 228 -0.18 0.06 11.00
C ALA A 228 -0.77 1.44 10.73
N SER A 229 -2.08 1.48 10.46
CA SER A 229 -2.81 2.74 10.36
C SER A 229 -4.16 2.66 11.06
N VAL A 230 -4.63 3.83 11.50
CA VAL A 230 -6.00 4.02 12.00
C VAL A 230 -6.51 5.34 11.45
N SER A 231 -7.75 5.35 10.97
CA SER A 231 -8.40 6.56 10.46
C SER A 231 -9.79 6.70 11.04
N TYR A 232 -10.22 7.92 11.24
CA TYR A 232 -11.57 8.29 11.62
C TYR A 232 -12.13 9.29 10.62
N GLN A 233 -13.36 9.06 10.15
CA GLN A 233 -14.08 9.93 9.25
C GLN A 233 -15.46 10.27 9.82
N GLY A 234 -15.76 11.56 9.91
CA GLY A 234 -17.10 12.06 10.18
C GLY A 234 -17.80 12.42 8.88
N ARG A 235 -18.95 11.78 8.59
CA ARG A 235 -19.73 11.98 7.37
C ARG A 235 -21.06 12.63 7.68
N TYR A 236 -21.25 13.84 7.19
CA TYR A 236 -22.53 14.60 7.27
C TYR A 236 -23.06 14.80 8.70
N GLY A 237 -22.30 14.45 9.72
CA GLY A 237 -22.78 14.41 11.12
C GLY A 237 -23.74 13.25 11.42
N LEU A 238 -23.88 12.30 10.49
CA LEU A 238 -24.81 11.16 10.58
C LEU A 238 -24.08 9.84 10.75
N LEU A 239 -23.00 9.61 10.03
CA LEU A 239 -22.24 8.37 10.04
C LEU A 239 -20.80 8.62 10.46
N ASN A 240 -20.30 7.77 11.33
CA ASN A 240 -18.90 7.73 11.72
C ASN A 240 -18.27 6.46 11.17
N THR A 241 -17.11 6.62 10.52
CA THR A 241 -16.35 5.49 10.00
C THR A 241 -14.99 5.45 10.69
N ILE A 242 -14.62 4.26 11.19
CA ILE A 242 -13.30 3.97 11.72
C ILE A 242 -12.70 2.89 10.83
N SER A 243 -11.49 3.11 10.36
CA SER A 243 -10.74 2.10 9.61
C SER A 243 -9.40 1.85 10.27
N ALA A 244 -8.95 0.60 10.24
CA ALA A 244 -7.65 0.20 10.74
C ALA A 244 -7.01 -0.78 9.75
N SER A 245 -5.71 -0.68 9.56
CA SER A 245 -4.94 -1.63 8.77
C SER A 245 -3.64 -2.02 9.46
N PHE A 246 -3.19 -3.21 9.12
CA PHE A 246 -1.87 -3.71 9.51
C PHE A 246 -1.27 -4.43 8.31
N LEU A 247 -0.06 -4.05 7.95
CA LEU A 247 0.74 -4.71 6.92
C LEU A 247 2.04 -5.24 7.52
N ASN A 248 2.50 -6.37 7.01
CA ASN A 248 3.79 -6.94 7.35
C ASN A 248 4.35 -7.74 6.18
N LYS A 249 5.64 -8.03 6.21
CA LYS A 249 6.30 -8.94 5.28
C LYS A 249 6.46 -10.33 5.88
N ALA A 250 6.09 -11.36 5.12
CA ALA A 250 6.45 -12.75 5.43
C ALA A 250 7.86 -13.04 4.89
N THR A 251 8.17 -12.51 3.71
CA THR A 251 9.49 -12.56 3.09
C THR A 251 9.78 -11.22 2.41
N ARG A 252 10.92 -11.09 1.74
CA ARG A 252 11.24 -9.89 0.97
C ARG A 252 10.20 -9.59 -0.12
N GLU A 253 9.75 -10.63 -0.81
CA GLU A 253 8.83 -10.53 -1.94
C GLU A 253 7.36 -10.65 -1.54
N VAL A 254 7.08 -11.25 -0.37
CA VAL A 254 5.72 -11.53 0.08
C VAL A 254 5.31 -10.56 1.18
N GLY A 255 4.31 -9.75 0.87
CA GLY A 255 3.61 -8.92 1.83
C GLY A 255 2.23 -9.51 2.17
N PHE A 256 1.76 -9.26 3.37
CA PHE A 256 0.43 -9.62 3.82
C PHE A 256 -0.13 -8.57 4.78
N GLY A 257 -1.43 -8.59 4.98
CA GLY A 257 -2.05 -7.67 5.89
C GLY A 257 -3.52 -7.92 6.14
N HIS A 258 -4.05 -7.09 7.02
CA HIS A 258 -5.44 -7.14 7.45
C HIS A 258 -6.00 -5.73 7.49
N THR A 259 -7.27 -5.60 7.16
CA THR A 259 -8.01 -4.34 7.29
C THR A 259 -9.32 -4.56 8.02
N LEU A 260 -9.71 -3.57 8.79
CA LEU A 260 -11.00 -3.50 9.47
C LEU A 260 -11.63 -2.15 9.18
N ILE A 261 -12.90 -2.15 8.81
CA ILE A 261 -13.70 -0.93 8.70
C ILE A 261 -14.95 -1.13 9.54
N TYR A 262 -15.25 -0.17 10.38
CA TYR A 262 -16.51 -0.01 11.06
C TYR A 262 -17.17 1.28 10.56
N SER A 263 -18.44 1.22 10.20
CA SER A 263 -19.26 2.40 9.91
C SER A 263 -20.60 2.26 10.63
N GLY A 264 -21.06 3.34 11.23
CA GLY A 264 -22.32 3.29 11.96
C GLY A 264 -22.86 4.65 12.35
N HIS A 265 -24.17 4.67 12.60
CA HIS A 265 -24.85 5.82 13.17
C HIS A 265 -24.60 5.88 14.69
N PRO A 266 -24.38 7.08 15.28
CA PRO A 266 -24.11 7.23 16.71
C PRO A 266 -25.18 6.59 17.62
N GLU A 267 -26.43 6.57 17.19
CA GLU A 267 -27.56 5.95 17.91
C GLU A 267 -27.76 4.45 17.60
N SER A 268 -26.78 3.83 16.91
CA SER A 268 -26.76 2.39 16.60
C SER A 268 -27.92 1.85 15.75
N TYR A 269 -28.64 2.71 15.02
CA TYR A 269 -29.70 2.27 14.10
C TYR A 269 -29.16 1.52 12.90
N TYR A 270 -27.91 1.81 12.52
CA TYR A 270 -27.21 1.20 11.40
C TYR A 270 -25.76 0.96 11.77
N MET A 271 -25.25 -0.23 11.44
CA MET A 271 -23.86 -0.62 11.67
C MET A 271 -23.38 -1.50 10.52
N GLU A 272 -22.19 -1.26 10.07
CA GLU A 272 -21.46 -2.11 9.14
C GLU A 272 -20.09 -2.45 9.68
N LEU A 273 -19.65 -3.68 9.43
CA LEU A 273 -18.31 -4.18 9.68
C LEU A 273 -17.76 -4.81 8.40
N TYR A 274 -16.53 -4.50 8.09
CA TYR A 274 -15.82 -5.04 6.94
C TYR A 274 -14.45 -5.51 7.37
N PHE A 275 -14.17 -6.77 7.10
CA PHE A 275 -12.89 -7.43 7.36
C PHE A 275 -12.26 -7.81 6.04
N SER A 276 -10.98 -7.52 5.88
CA SER A 276 -10.23 -8.00 4.72
C SER A 276 -8.89 -8.56 5.14
N THR A 277 -8.47 -9.61 4.48
CA THR A 277 -7.12 -10.12 4.55
C THR A 277 -6.53 -10.14 3.15
N LEU A 278 -5.29 -9.72 3.04
CA LEU A 278 -4.61 -9.56 1.76
C LEU A 278 -3.22 -10.19 1.78
N ALA A 279 -2.80 -10.62 0.61
CA ALA A 279 -1.44 -11.05 0.36
C ALA A 279 -1.00 -10.57 -1.02
N SER A 280 0.29 -10.29 -1.16
CA SER A 280 0.89 -9.88 -2.42
C SER A 280 2.28 -10.46 -2.61
N TYR A 281 2.64 -10.61 -3.87
CA TYR A 281 3.97 -11.05 -4.30
C TYR A 281 4.59 -10.01 -5.23
N ARG A 282 5.83 -9.60 -4.93
CA ARG A 282 6.62 -8.65 -5.72
C ARG A 282 7.64 -9.37 -6.57
N PHE A 283 7.62 -9.09 -7.86
CA PHE A 283 8.58 -9.54 -8.85
C PHE A 283 9.66 -8.45 -9.03
N SER A 284 10.75 -8.56 -8.27
CA SER A 284 11.85 -7.57 -8.33
C SER A 284 12.77 -7.78 -9.53
N ASN A 285 12.84 -9.02 -10.05
CA ASN A 285 13.74 -9.45 -11.13
C ASN A 285 12.98 -10.22 -12.21
N ALA A 286 12.07 -9.55 -12.93
CA ALA A 286 11.32 -10.17 -14.02
C ALA A 286 12.00 -9.98 -15.40
N GLY A 287 13.33 -10.11 -15.46
CA GLY A 287 14.11 -9.94 -16.68
C GLY A 287 14.20 -8.47 -17.12
N LYS A 288 13.57 -8.12 -18.25
CA LYS A 288 13.56 -6.75 -18.78
C LYS A 288 12.37 -5.91 -18.26
N LEU A 289 11.48 -6.50 -17.49
CA LEU A 289 10.32 -5.80 -16.95
C LEU A 289 10.71 -4.99 -15.71
N PRO A 290 10.14 -3.79 -15.54
CA PRO A 290 10.25 -3.05 -14.30
C PRO A 290 9.72 -3.87 -13.12
N PRO A 291 10.12 -3.56 -11.88
CA PRO A 291 9.57 -4.22 -10.70
C PRO A 291 8.05 -4.05 -10.65
N PHE A 292 7.33 -5.15 -10.42
CA PHE A 292 5.88 -5.14 -10.27
C PHE A 292 5.43 -6.13 -9.20
N SER A 293 4.19 -5.98 -8.76
CA SER A 293 3.57 -6.92 -7.82
C SER A 293 2.14 -7.26 -8.21
N ILE A 294 1.72 -8.44 -7.77
CA ILE A 294 0.33 -8.89 -7.85
C ILE A 294 -0.11 -9.20 -6.43
N GLY A 295 -1.33 -8.81 -6.10
CA GLY A 295 -1.92 -9.10 -4.81
C GLY A 295 -3.40 -9.43 -4.91
N ALA A 296 -3.90 -10.09 -3.90
CA ALA A 296 -5.32 -10.36 -3.77
C ALA A 296 -5.76 -10.15 -2.31
N ASN A 297 -7.01 -9.79 -2.12
CA ASN A 297 -7.64 -9.79 -0.81
C ASN A 297 -8.93 -10.59 -0.82
N ILE A 298 -9.28 -11.13 0.33
CA ILE A 298 -10.56 -11.76 0.60
C ILE A 298 -11.28 -10.89 1.62
N ASN A 299 -12.52 -10.57 1.34
CA ASN A 299 -13.35 -9.66 2.11
C ASN A 299 -14.53 -10.39 2.74
N VAL A 300 -14.83 -10.06 3.99
CA VAL A 300 -16.07 -10.44 4.67
C VAL A 300 -16.71 -9.17 5.21
N SER A 301 -17.95 -8.94 4.87
CA SER A 301 -18.72 -7.80 5.37
C SER A 301 -19.95 -8.26 6.14
N SER A 302 -20.35 -7.49 7.14
CA SER A 302 -21.58 -7.68 7.88
C SER A 302 -22.25 -6.33 8.10
N ALA A 303 -23.53 -6.24 7.83
CA ALA A 303 -24.31 -5.04 8.11
C ALA A 303 -25.55 -5.40 8.96
N ARG A 304 -25.97 -4.46 9.80
CA ARG A 304 -27.17 -4.58 10.62
C ARG A 304 -27.90 -3.25 10.67
N THR A 305 -29.23 -3.30 10.52
CA THR A 305 -30.14 -2.21 10.84
C THR A 305 -31.13 -2.65 11.90
N THR A 306 -31.38 -1.81 12.91
CA THR A 306 -32.25 -2.16 14.05
C THR A 306 -33.56 -1.41 14.03
N GLY A 307 -33.90 -0.66 12.97
CA GLY A 307 -35.11 0.14 12.89
C GLY A 307 -35.21 1.25 13.97
N GLY A 308 -35.77 2.38 13.64
CA GLY A 308 -36.07 3.43 14.62
C GLY A 308 -37.38 3.11 15.37
N SER A 309 -37.36 3.14 16.68
CA SER A 309 -38.59 2.91 17.47
C SER A 309 -39.62 3.97 17.14
N GLY A 310 -40.78 3.53 16.59
CA GLY A 310 -41.96 4.36 16.44
C GLY A 310 -42.26 4.91 15.06
N SER A 311 -41.55 4.52 14.01
CA SER A 311 -41.95 4.85 12.65
C SER A 311 -42.77 3.72 12.01
N GLU A 312 -43.70 4.08 11.14
CA GLU A 312 -44.50 3.18 10.32
C GLU A 312 -43.63 2.27 9.40
N TYR A 313 -42.31 2.52 9.36
CA TYR A 313 -41.28 1.84 8.56
C TYR A 313 -40.16 1.24 9.43
N ASP A 314 -40.50 0.53 10.48
CA ASP A 314 -39.52 -0.16 11.32
C ASP A 314 -38.93 -1.37 10.56
N GLN A 315 -37.86 -1.12 9.82
CA GLN A 315 -37.12 -2.16 9.08
C GLN A 315 -35.93 -2.66 9.90
N LYS A 316 -35.96 -3.95 10.21
CA LYS A 316 -34.82 -4.65 10.81
C LYS A 316 -34.20 -5.55 9.75
N GLY A 317 -32.88 -5.58 9.71
CA GLY A 317 -32.20 -6.41 8.73
C GLY A 317 -30.77 -6.69 9.09
N THR A 318 -30.26 -7.78 8.53
CA THR A 318 -28.87 -8.18 8.56
C THR A 318 -28.40 -8.52 7.16
N ALA A 319 -27.13 -8.26 6.88
CA ALA A 319 -26.50 -8.66 5.66
C ALA A 319 -25.12 -9.28 5.94
N VAL A 320 -24.74 -10.26 5.14
CA VAL A 320 -23.42 -10.87 5.16
C VAL A 320 -22.91 -10.92 3.73
N GLY A 321 -21.73 -10.35 3.49
CA GLY A 321 -21.09 -10.29 2.19
C GLY A 321 -19.72 -10.96 2.16
N PHE A 322 -19.38 -11.49 0.99
CA PHE A 322 -18.07 -12.04 0.68
C PHE A 322 -17.60 -11.44 -0.64
N GLY A 323 -16.30 -11.12 -0.74
CA GLY A 323 -15.73 -10.54 -1.95
C GLY A 323 -14.26 -10.88 -2.12
N LEU A 324 -13.80 -10.74 -3.37
CA LEU A 324 -12.42 -10.88 -3.76
C LEU A 324 -12.02 -9.65 -4.58
N ASP A 325 -10.86 -9.07 -4.27
CA ASP A 325 -10.23 -8.07 -5.12
C ASP A 325 -8.86 -8.57 -5.57
N VAL A 326 -8.46 -8.19 -6.79
CA VAL A 326 -7.15 -8.51 -7.34
C VAL A 326 -6.48 -7.23 -7.78
N GLY A 327 -5.26 -7.01 -7.31
CA GLY A 327 -4.48 -5.82 -7.59
C GLY A 327 -3.19 -6.10 -8.33
N PHE A 328 -2.75 -5.10 -9.07
CA PHE A 328 -1.47 -5.04 -9.74
C PHE A 328 -0.84 -3.67 -9.50
N LEU A 329 0.47 -3.63 -9.26
CA LEU A 329 1.24 -2.40 -9.07
C LEU A 329 2.58 -2.55 -9.77
N ILE A 330 2.96 -1.56 -10.56
CA ILE A 330 4.22 -1.53 -11.30
C ILE A 330 4.92 -0.19 -11.10
N GLU A 331 6.20 -0.23 -10.84
CA GLU A 331 7.09 0.91 -10.79
C GLU A 331 7.83 1.03 -12.13
N LEU A 332 7.24 1.81 -13.07
CA LEU A 332 7.81 1.95 -14.41
C LEU A 332 9.16 2.65 -14.39
N THR A 333 9.30 3.65 -13.53
CA THR A 333 10.54 4.40 -13.29
C THR A 333 10.53 4.88 -11.83
N ASP A 334 11.65 5.38 -11.33
CA ASP A 334 11.76 6.02 -10.02
C ASP A 334 10.75 7.18 -9.79
N LYS A 335 10.04 7.60 -10.84
CA LYS A 335 9.10 8.72 -10.80
C LYS A 335 7.67 8.36 -11.18
N ILE A 336 7.45 7.20 -11.77
CA ILE A 336 6.17 6.83 -12.36
C ILE A 336 5.75 5.46 -11.87
N ASP A 337 4.62 5.42 -11.15
CA ASP A 337 3.95 4.19 -10.77
C ASP A 337 2.60 4.08 -11.47
N PHE A 338 2.21 2.84 -11.80
CA PHE A 338 0.85 2.51 -12.22
C PHE A 338 0.28 1.41 -11.34
N GLY A 339 -0.98 1.58 -11.00
CA GLY A 339 -1.77 0.61 -10.27
C GLY A 339 -3.04 0.25 -11.01
N PHE A 340 -3.45 -0.98 -10.84
CA PHE A 340 -4.66 -1.54 -11.42
C PHE A 340 -5.33 -2.46 -10.41
N VAL A 341 -6.65 -2.35 -10.23
CA VAL A 341 -7.41 -3.20 -9.32
C VAL A 341 -8.72 -3.65 -9.97
N PHE A 342 -8.94 -4.94 -9.96
CA PHE A 342 -10.26 -5.52 -10.10
C PHE A 342 -10.90 -5.57 -8.72
N ASN A 343 -11.91 -4.78 -8.52
CA ASN A 343 -12.59 -4.63 -7.26
C ASN A 343 -13.89 -5.44 -7.28
N ASN A 344 -14.15 -6.25 -6.25
CA ASN A 344 -15.38 -7.03 -6.11
C ASN A 344 -15.60 -8.13 -7.18
N VAL A 345 -14.61 -8.91 -7.53
CA VAL A 345 -14.74 -9.91 -8.61
C VAL A 345 -14.28 -11.30 -8.12
N PRO A 346 -15.19 -12.21 -7.73
CA PRO A 346 -16.64 -12.04 -7.51
C PRO A 346 -17.00 -11.50 -6.13
N THR A 347 -18.24 -11.05 -5.99
CA THR A 347 -18.78 -10.64 -4.70
C THR A 347 -20.23 -11.12 -4.55
N PHE A 348 -20.60 -11.50 -3.33
CA PHE A 348 -21.95 -11.94 -2.98
C PHE A 348 -22.34 -11.33 -1.65
N THR A 349 -23.53 -10.74 -1.56
CA THR A 349 -24.14 -10.27 -0.32
C THR A 349 -25.50 -10.92 -0.11
N PHE A 350 -25.69 -11.53 1.04
CA PHE A 350 -26.93 -12.17 1.44
C PHE A 350 -27.63 -11.26 2.45
N TYR A 351 -28.85 -10.89 2.15
CA TYR A 351 -29.69 -10.05 3.00
C TYR A 351 -30.80 -10.87 3.65
N ASN A 352 -31.07 -10.56 4.92
CA ASN A 352 -32.19 -11.07 5.69
C ASN A 352 -32.88 -9.89 6.35
N ASN A 353 -34.04 -9.52 5.84
CA ASN A 353 -34.77 -8.33 6.28
C ASN A 353 -36.13 -8.70 6.80
N SER A 354 -36.59 -7.99 7.84
CA SER A 354 -37.96 -8.01 8.36
C SER A 354 -38.51 -6.60 8.37
N SER A 355 -39.80 -6.46 8.09
CA SER A 355 -40.51 -5.19 8.13
C SER A 355 -41.73 -5.32 8.99
N SER A 356 -42.07 -4.27 9.76
CA SER A 356 -43.32 -4.20 10.50
C SER A 356 -44.52 -4.01 9.58
N SER A 357 -44.32 -3.54 8.35
CA SER A 357 -45.33 -3.42 7.30
C SER A 357 -45.21 -4.53 6.29
N GLU A 358 -46.33 -5.07 5.84
CA GLU A 358 -46.40 -6.04 4.75
C GLU A 358 -45.84 -5.41 3.47
N LYS A 359 -44.88 -6.08 2.84
CA LYS A 359 -44.31 -5.67 1.53
C LYS A 359 -44.77 -6.66 0.45
N GLU A 360 -45.37 -6.15 -0.59
CA GLU A 360 -45.70 -6.94 -1.77
C GLU A 360 -44.47 -7.01 -2.69
N ILE A 361 -43.94 -8.21 -2.91
CA ILE A 361 -42.85 -8.48 -3.83
C ILE A 361 -43.28 -9.57 -4.81
N GLY A 362 -43.39 -9.23 -6.09
CA GLY A 362 -43.79 -10.19 -7.13
C GLY A 362 -45.22 -10.70 -7.01
N GLY A 363 -46.12 -9.93 -6.39
CA GLY A 363 -47.52 -10.31 -6.16
C GLY A 363 -47.74 -11.13 -4.89
N GLU A 364 -46.74 -11.34 -4.06
CA GLU A 364 -46.85 -12.00 -2.75
C GLU A 364 -46.51 -11.02 -1.63
N ILE A 365 -47.17 -11.14 -0.49
CA ILE A 365 -47.04 -10.27 0.68
C ILE A 365 -46.06 -10.93 1.65
N PHE A 366 -44.96 -10.23 1.98
CA PHE A 366 -43.94 -10.73 2.89
C PHE A 366 -43.69 -9.74 4.03
N ASN A 367 -43.61 -10.25 5.25
CA ASN A 367 -43.13 -9.54 6.44
C ASN A 367 -41.63 -9.81 6.65
N GLU A 368 -41.13 -10.92 6.13
CA GLU A 368 -39.74 -11.32 6.17
C GLU A 368 -39.29 -11.76 4.77
N TYR A 369 -38.15 -11.28 4.29
CA TYR A 369 -37.63 -11.65 2.98
C TYR A 369 -36.11 -11.77 2.98
N ARG A 370 -35.64 -12.73 2.21
CA ARG A 370 -34.21 -12.95 1.96
C ARG A 370 -33.93 -12.77 0.48
N TYR A 371 -32.81 -12.14 0.21
CA TYR A 371 -32.32 -12.01 -1.16
C TYR A 371 -30.81 -12.01 -1.22
N LYS A 372 -30.28 -12.28 -2.39
CA LYS A 372 -28.86 -12.25 -2.70
C LYS A 372 -28.63 -11.15 -3.73
N GLU A 373 -27.64 -10.33 -3.48
CA GLU A 373 -27.16 -9.33 -4.42
C GLU A 373 -25.68 -9.53 -4.72
N ASN A 374 -25.26 -9.09 -5.91
CA ASN A 374 -23.86 -8.94 -6.24
C ASN A 374 -23.48 -7.49 -5.93
N SER A 375 -22.45 -7.28 -5.12
CA SER A 375 -21.91 -5.92 -4.94
C SER A 375 -21.31 -5.44 -6.24
N PRO A 376 -21.39 -4.13 -6.53
CA PRO A 376 -20.87 -3.58 -7.77
C PRO A 376 -19.40 -3.90 -7.96
N ALA A 377 -19.09 -4.52 -9.08
CA ALA A 377 -17.72 -4.77 -9.49
C ALA A 377 -17.21 -3.59 -10.32
N SER A 378 -15.97 -3.22 -10.12
CA SER A 378 -15.33 -2.12 -10.85
C SER A 378 -13.87 -2.42 -11.17
N VAL A 379 -13.35 -1.68 -12.14
CA VAL A 379 -11.94 -1.64 -12.50
C VAL A 379 -11.40 -0.27 -12.14
N LEU A 380 -10.38 -0.23 -11.29
CA LEU A 380 -9.66 0.99 -10.95
C LEU A 380 -8.31 1.02 -11.67
N LEU A 381 -8.01 2.16 -12.26
CA LEU A 381 -6.75 2.45 -12.93
C LEU A 381 -6.16 3.70 -12.31
N GLY A 382 -4.96 3.62 -11.75
CA GLY A 382 -4.29 4.73 -11.11
C GLY A 382 -2.90 4.96 -11.68
N GLY A 383 -2.47 6.22 -11.74
CA GLY A 383 -1.12 6.63 -12.05
C GLY A 383 -0.60 7.65 -11.07
N SER A 384 0.69 7.58 -10.77
CA SER A 384 1.39 8.59 -10.00
C SER A 384 2.60 9.10 -10.77
N PHE A 385 2.90 10.40 -10.64
CA PHE A 385 4.05 11.03 -11.26
C PHE A 385 4.74 11.98 -10.29
N LEU A 386 5.98 11.67 -9.95
CA LEU A 386 6.84 12.49 -9.11
C LEU A 386 7.54 13.55 -9.99
N ILE A 387 6.95 14.76 -10.09
CA ILE A 387 7.52 15.88 -10.87
C ILE A 387 8.89 16.28 -10.31
N SER A 388 8.96 16.38 -8.99
CA SER A 388 10.17 16.68 -8.23
C SER A 388 10.16 15.90 -6.92
N TYR A 389 11.26 15.86 -6.19
CA TYR A 389 11.30 15.20 -4.87
C TYR A 389 10.27 15.74 -3.86
N ALA A 390 9.69 16.89 -4.15
CA ALA A 390 8.71 17.53 -3.28
C ALA A 390 7.30 17.54 -3.85
N THR A 391 7.09 17.22 -5.13
CA THR A 391 5.81 17.38 -5.83
C THR A 391 5.37 16.08 -6.49
N LEU A 392 4.28 15.52 -6.02
CA LEU A 392 3.65 14.30 -6.52
C LEU A 392 2.29 14.64 -7.14
N LEU A 393 2.05 14.18 -8.37
CA LEU A 393 0.74 14.17 -9.00
C LEU A 393 0.16 12.77 -9.01
N VAL A 394 -1.15 12.67 -8.87
CA VAL A 394 -1.90 11.42 -8.96
C VAL A 394 -3.14 11.60 -9.81
N ALA A 395 -3.51 10.57 -10.55
CA ALA A 395 -4.76 10.50 -11.27
C ALA A 395 -5.32 9.08 -11.20
N GLU A 396 -6.64 8.96 -11.13
CA GLU A 396 -7.33 7.68 -11.00
C GLU A 396 -8.65 7.70 -11.75
N GLY A 397 -8.97 6.59 -12.42
CA GLY A 397 -10.25 6.33 -13.03
C GLY A 397 -10.86 5.05 -12.49
N GLU A 398 -12.15 5.08 -12.22
CA GLU A 398 -12.94 3.91 -11.86
C GLU A 398 -13.98 3.64 -12.93
N ILE A 399 -13.95 2.43 -13.46
CA ILE A 399 -14.83 1.95 -14.53
C ILE A 399 -15.72 0.87 -13.92
N PRO A 400 -17.01 1.12 -13.72
CA PRO A 400 -17.92 0.11 -13.21
C PRO A 400 -18.16 -0.97 -14.27
N LEU A 401 -18.32 -2.21 -13.82
CA LEU A 401 -18.67 -3.35 -14.68
C LEU A 401 -20.19 -3.52 -14.86
N TYR A 402 -20.98 -2.74 -14.11
CA TYR A 402 -22.45 -2.68 -14.22
C TYR A 402 -22.90 -1.37 -14.86
N ARG A 403 -23.94 -1.43 -15.67
CA ARG A 403 -24.40 -0.29 -16.50
C ARG A 403 -25.07 0.85 -15.72
N ASP A 404 -25.55 0.57 -14.54
CA ASP A 404 -26.25 1.50 -13.64
C ASP A 404 -25.33 2.22 -12.65
N GLN A 405 -24.04 1.92 -12.70
CA GLN A 405 -23.02 2.55 -11.89
C GLN A 405 -22.31 3.67 -12.65
N ASN A 406 -21.79 4.64 -11.90
CA ASN A 406 -21.13 5.80 -12.46
C ASN A 406 -19.63 5.58 -12.63
N TRP A 407 -19.09 6.09 -13.72
CA TRP A 407 -17.65 6.26 -13.85
C TRP A 407 -17.18 7.35 -12.89
N ARG A 408 -16.05 7.15 -12.26
CA ARG A 408 -15.41 8.17 -11.44
C ARG A 408 -14.05 8.51 -12.03
N PHE A 409 -13.76 9.81 -12.10
CA PHE A 409 -12.44 10.34 -12.40
C PHE A 409 -12.00 11.23 -11.26
N ALA A 410 -10.73 11.10 -10.89
CA ALA A 410 -10.16 11.83 -9.79
C ALA A 410 -8.71 12.20 -10.09
N GLY A 411 -8.24 13.26 -9.45
CA GLY A 411 -6.86 13.71 -9.52
C GLY A 411 -6.47 14.48 -8.27
N GLY A 412 -5.19 14.49 -7.98
CA GLY A 412 -4.67 15.18 -6.81
C GLY A 412 -3.20 15.53 -6.92
N ILE A 413 -2.79 16.41 -6.05
CA ILE A 413 -1.40 16.86 -5.87
C ILE A 413 -1.02 16.78 -4.40
N GLU A 414 0.17 16.27 -4.13
CA GLU A 414 0.83 16.36 -2.82
C GLU A 414 2.09 17.20 -3.00
N GLN A 415 2.22 18.26 -2.19
CA GLN A 415 3.40 19.10 -2.12
C GLN A 415 4.04 18.94 -0.75
N GLN A 416 5.28 18.47 -0.72
CA GLN A 416 6.08 18.47 0.49
C GLN A 416 6.68 19.87 0.71
N ILE A 417 6.38 20.44 1.90
CA ILE A 417 6.96 21.70 2.37
C ILE A 417 7.85 21.33 3.55
N PHE A 418 9.11 21.59 3.45
CA PHE A 418 10.10 21.04 4.38
C PHE A 418 10.05 19.51 4.46
N GLU A 419 10.91 18.88 5.18
CA GLU A 419 10.97 17.40 5.24
C GLU A 419 9.77 16.72 5.94
N LYS A 420 9.02 17.49 6.73
CA LYS A 420 8.03 16.95 7.68
C LYS A 420 6.59 17.30 7.34
N ILE A 421 6.35 18.32 6.54
CA ILE A 421 5.01 18.87 6.28
C ILE A 421 4.61 18.58 4.84
N ARG A 422 3.40 18.12 4.63
CA ARG A 422 2.80 17.93 3.32
C ARG A 422 1.47 18.65 3.24
N ILE A 423 1.21 19.31 2.14
CA ILE A 423 -0.09 19.87 1.77
C ILE A 423 -0.62 19.17 0.54
N ARG A 424 -1.92 19.02 0.47
CA ARG A 424 -2.60 18.26 -0.59
C ARG A 424 -3.85 18.95 -1.05
N ALA A 425 -4.15 18.80 -2.32
CA ALA A 425 -5.42 19.16 -2.90
C ALA A 425 -5.82 18.11 -3.94
N GLY A 426 -7.12 17.90 -4.08
CA GLY A 426 -7.64 16.95 -5.04
C GLY A 426 -9.06 17.29 -5.47
N ALA A 427 -9.48 16.66 -6.54
CA ALA A 427 -10.84 16.75 -7.05
C ALA A 427 -11.27 15.40 -7.62
N SER A 428 -12.56 15.09 -7.49
CA SER A 428 -13.17 13.95 -8.16
C SER A 428 -14.54 14.28 -8.71
N LYS A 429 -14.96 13.56 -9.75
CA LYS A 429 -16.28 13.70 -10.36
C LYS A 429 -16.79 12.34 -10.82
N ASN A 430 -18.05 12.09 -10.53
CA ASN A 430 -18.80 10.98 -11.10
C ASN A 430 -19.42 11.43 -12.43
N ILE A 431 -19.29 10.61 -13.48
CA ILE A 431 -19.74 10.89 -14.83
C ILE A 431 -20.71 9.79 -15.27
N PHE A 432 -21.55 10.10 -16.22
CA PHE A 432 -22.56 9.19 -16.79
C PHE A 432 -23.74 8.87 -15.87
N THR A 433 -24.05 9.74 -14.92
CA THR A 433 -25.29 9.67 -14.14
C THR A 433 -26.46 10.28 -14.91
N VAL A 434 -27.66 9.85 -14.58
CA VAL A 434 -28.91 10.49 -15.01
C VAL A 434 -29.00 11.94 -14.51
N TYR A 435 -28.28 12.26 -13.43
CA TYR A 435 -28.19 13.58 -12.82
C TYR A 435 -26.75 14.07 -12.84
N GLU A 436 -26.54 15.37 -13.09
CA GLU A 436 -25.22 15.97 -12.92
C GLU A 436 -24.80 15.90 -11.44
N MET A 437 -23.76 15.13 -11.18
CA MET A 437 -23.17 15.10 -9.85
C MET A 437 -22.18 16.25 -9.67
N PRO A 438 -22.15 16.87 -8.48
CA PRO A 438 -21.21 17.97 -8.20
C PRO A 438 -19.76 17.49 -8.23
N TRP A 439 -18.85 18.45 -8.35
CA TRP A 439 -17.44 18.21 -8.08
C TRP A 439 -17.22 18.03 -6.58
N HIS A 440 -16.46 17.03 -6.23
CA HIS A 440 -15.92 16.82 -4.90
C HIS A 440 -14.53 17.45 -4.83
N LEU A 441 -14.38 18.55 -4.12
CA LEU A 441 -13.10 19.21 -3.91
C LEU A 441 -12.55 18.82 -2.55
N THR A 442 -11.30 18.37 -2.51
CA THR A 442 -10.68 17.88 -1.29
C THR A 442 -9.36 18.61 -1.02
N PHE A 443 -9.11 18.86 0.25
CA PHE A 443 -7.90 19.52 0.74
C PHE A 443 -7.39 18.78 1.96
N GLY A 444 -6.11 18.87 2.22
CA GLY A 444 -5.56 18.25 3.42
C GLY A 444 -4.11 18.60 3.67
N GLY A 445 -3.64 18.11 4.78
CA GLY A 445 -2.25 18.24 5.19
C GLY A 445 -1.81 17.07 6.02
N GLY A 446 -0.51 16.87 6.11
CA GLY A 446 0.08 15.83 6.94
C GLY A 446 1.40 16.27 7.53
N VAL A 447 1.71 15.73 8.70
CA VAL A 447 2.98 15.96 9.39
C VAL A 447 3.61 14.61 9.72
N ARG A 448 4.89 14.49 9.43
CA ARG A 448 5.71 13.31 9.76
C ARG A 448 6.60 13.60 10.95
N PHE A 449 6.47 12.78 11.98
CA PHE A 449 7.28 12.86 13.20
C PHE A 449 8.19 11.63 13.31
N PRO A 450 9.51 11.81 13.40
CA PRO A 450 10.40 10.73 13.78
C PRO A 450 10.29 10.50 15.28
N ILE A 451 9.93 9.29 15.70
CA ILE A 451 9.90 8.88 17.11
C ILE A 451 10.91 7.76 17.30
N LYS A 452 12.11 8.08 17.80
CA LYS A 452 13.25 7.16 17.91
C LYS A 452 13.63 6.63 16.50
N ARG A 453 13.40 5.33 16.24
CA ARG A 453 13.65 4.66 14.95
C ARG A 453 12.38 4.49 14.10
N LYS A 454 11.25 5.00 14.55
CA LYS A 454 9.94 4.84 13.90
C LYS A 454 9.49 6.16 13.31
N LYS A 455 8.68 6.12 12.27
CA LYS A 455 8.04 7.29 11.67
C LYS A 455 6.54 7.24 11.98
N VAL A 456 5.98 8.36 12.39
CA VAL A 456 4.55 8.52 12.61
C VAL A 456 4.04 9.61 11.69
N ASP A 457 3.08 9.29 10.85
CA ASP A 457 2.37 10.24 10.00
C ASP A 457 1.01 10.57 10.63
N ILE A 458 0.67 11.85 10.69
CA ILE A 458 -0.65 12.36 11.07
C ILE A 458 -1.17 13.15 9.90
N ASP A 459 -2.30 12.76 9.35
CA ASP A 459 -2.93 13.37 8.19
C ASP A 459 -4.33 13.86 8.53
N LEU A 460 -4.71 14.99 7.96
CA LEU A 460 -6.03 15.60 8.05
C LEU A 460 -6.55 15.86 6.65
N SER A 461 -7.84 15.66 6.43
CA SER A 461 -8.51 16.03 5.19
C SER A 461 -9.88 16.65 5.43
N TYR A 462 -10.30 17.41 4.45
CA TYR A 462 -11.58 18.08 4.39
C TYR A 462 -12.12 18.07 2.97
N GLU A 463 -13.39 17.70 2.81
CA GLU A 463 -14.07 17.68 1.52
C GLU A 463 -15.18 18.73 1.50
N LEU A 464 -15.16 19.54 0.44
CA LEU A 464 -16.20 20.49 0.09
C LEU A 464 -17.17 19.85 -0.91
N LEU A 465 -18.43 19.81 -0.55
CA LEU A 465 -19.53 19.43 -1.44
C LEU A 465 -20.13 20.71 -2.03
N THR A 466 -20.07 20.86 -3.35
CA THR A 466 -20.41 22.13 -4.01
C THR A 466 -21.91 22.39 -4.10
N ASP A 467 -22.77 21.37 -3.96
CA ASP A 467 -24.21 21.50 -4.27
C ASP A 467 -25.19 20.94 -3.21
N LEU A 468 -24.70 20.48 -2.08
CA LEU A 468 -25.56 19.90 -1.06
C LEU A 468 -25.54 20.73 0.24
N GLU A 469 -26.69 21.02 0.80
CA GLU A 469 -26.84 21.59 2.16
C GLU A 469 -26.34 20.64 3.26
N LEU A 470 -25.74 19.51 2.86
CA LEU A 470 -25.16 18.52 3.76
C LEU A 470 -23.88 19.05 4.39
N ARG A 471 -23.65 18.67 5.64
CA ARG A 471 -22.39 18.99 6.33
C ARG A 471 -21.22 18.35 5.62
N ASN A 472 -20.09 19.06 5.62
CA ASN A 472 -18.86 18.59 4.99
C ASN A 472 -18.32 17.32 5.65
N ILE A 473 -17.46 16.62 4.92
CA ILE A 473 -16.77 15.42 5.37
C ILE A 473 -15.38 15.80 5.84
N TRP A 474 -14.94 15.27 6.96
CA TRP A 474 -13.58 15.45 7.47
C TRP A 474 -13.00 14.12 7.95
N ASP A 475 -11.69 13.98 7.84
CA ASP A 475 -10.95 12.76 8.22
C ASP A 475 -9.70 13.11 9.00
N VAL A 476 -9.35 12.22 9.91
CA VAL A 476 -8.07 12.18 10.61
C VAL A 476 -7.47 10.80 10.47
N SER A 477 -6.20 10.71 10.11
CA SER A 477 -5.50 9.43 9.97
C SER A 477 -4.15 9.45 10.67
N PHE A 478 -3.81 8.31 11.24
CA PHE A 478 -2.52 8.04 11.86
C PHE A 478 -1.91 6.82 11.20
N LYS A 479 -0.62 6.89 10.86
CA LYS A 479 0.16 5.77 10.38
C LYS A 479 1.45 5.68 11.16
N ILE A 480 1.88 4.47 11.48
CA ILE A 480 3.12 4.20 12.20
C ILE A 480 3.89 3.07 11.54
N ASP A 481 5.19 3.28 11.33
CA ASP A 481 6.15 2.23 11.02
C ASP A 481 6.52 1.55 12.36
N LEU A 482 6.37 0.21 12.46
CA LEU A 482 6.44 -0.55 13.73
C LEU A 482 7.83 -1.18 13.97
#